data_b965e5aca8206288dfa12a6338f49af2
#
_entry.id   b965e5aca8206288dfa12a6338f49af2
#
_cell.length_a   1.000
_cell.length_b   1.000
_cell.length_c   1.000
_cell.angle_alpha   90.00
_cell.angle_beta   90.00
_cell.angle_gamma   90.00
#
_symmetry.space_group_name_H-M   'P 1'
#
loop_
_entity.id
_entity.type
_entity.pdbx_description
1 polymer ?
#
loop_
_entity_poly.entity_id
_entity_poly.type
_entity_poly.pdbx_seq_one_letter_code
_entity_poly.pdbx_strand_id
1 'polypeptide(L)'
;MKTLKQFFRISATFSMLVFSMVFSAKAQSKSEIDSLKKIISTLTAKDVLVAKHLNTFDTLDYTIFSGQQWARFHESHANDIKVYWPDGHVTTGLAKHLEDMKAMFVYAPDTRIKQHLIKFGAGNQTAVTGVMEGTFTKPMPIGNGKFIQPTGKKYKLPMATVGIWKDGVMIEEHLFWDNQTFMNQMGIGK
;
A
#
# COMPACT_ATOMS: atom_id res chain seq x y z
N MET A 1 18.47 -40.78 -68.38
CA MET A 1 18.61 -41.13 -66.93
C MET A 1 19.21 -40.05 -66.04
N LYS A 2 19.76 -38.95 -66.52
CA LYS A 2 20.30 -37.85 -65.71
C LYS A 2 19.23 -36.85 -65.18
N THR A 3 18.13 -36.63 -65.84
CA THR A 3 17.10 -35.70 -65.56
C THR A 3 16.22 -36.12 -64.35
N LEU A 4 15.93 -37.38 -64.15
CA LEU A 4 15.06 -37.88 -63.08
C LEU A 4 15.74 -37.80 -61.68
N LYS A 5 17.04 -37.98 -61.61
CA LYS A 5 17.83 -37.86 -60.36
C LYS A 5 17.96 -36.39 -59.87
N GLN A 6 17.91 -35.43 -60.80
CA GLN A 6 18.00 -34.01 -60.49
C GLN A 6 16.69 -33.51 -59.90
N PHE A 7 15.53 -33.95 -60.43
CA PHE A 7 14.18 -33.60 -59.90
C PHE A 7 13.99 -34.16 -58.46
N PHE A 8 14.45 -35.37 -58.17
CA PHE A 8 14.34 -35.95 -56.85
C PHE A 8 15.20 -35.24 -55.81
N ARG A 9 16.38 -34.72 -56.20
CA ARG A 9 17.24 -33.95 -55.28
C ARG A 9 16.69 -32.57 -54.95
N ILE A 10 16.07 -31.88 -55.91
CA ILE A 10 15.48 -30.57 -55.72
C ILE A 10 14.21 -30.69 -54.84
N SER A 11 13.39 -31.73 -55.04
CA SER A 11 12.21 -31.98 -54.21
C SER A 11 12.55 -32.30 -52.77
N ALA A 12 13.58 -33.12 -52.52
CA ALA A 12 14.01 -33.48 -51.16
C ALA A 12 14.61 -32.28 -50.38
N THR A 13 15.41 -31.44 -51.07
CA THR A 13 15.97 -30.21 -50.44
C THR A 13 14.91 -29.18 -50.16
N PHE A 14 13.93 -28.98 -51.03
CA PHE A 14 12.83 -28.06 -50.81
C PHE A 14 11.92 -28.52 -49.64
N SER A 15 11.60 -29.82 -49.58
CA SER A 15 10.83 -30.38 -48.45
C SER A 15 11.57 -30.27 -47.13
N MET A 16 12.89 -30.42 -47.08
CA MET A 16 13.71 -30.29 -45.88
C MET A 16 13.78 -28.80 -45.41
N LEU A 17 13.85 -27.85 -46.35
CA LEU A 17 13.87 -26.42 -46.05
C LEU A 17 12.51 -25.95 -45.46
N VAL A 18 11.40 -26.37 -46.03
CA VAL A 18 10.05 -26.04 -45.52
C VAL A 18 9.82 -26.67 -44.15
N PHE A 19 10.26 -27.91 -43.95
CA PHE A 19 10.16 -28.58 -42.66
C PHE A 19 10.98 -27.86 -41.57
N SER A 20 12.20 -27.41 -41.88
CA SER A 20 13.04 -26.67 -40.96
C SER A 20 12.46 -25.27 -40.61
N MET A 21 11.86 -24.57 -41.57
CA MET A 21 11.19 -23.28 -41.34
C MET A 21 9.96 -23.41 -40.43
N VAL A 22 9.14 -24.48 -40.66
CA VAL A 22 7.97 -24.72 -39.79
C VAL A 22 8.38 -25.10 -38.36
N PHE A 23 9.47 -25.86 -38.21
CA PHE A 23 9.97 -26.23 -36.88
C PHE A 23 10.56 -25.01 -36.14
N SER A 24 11.28 -24.13 -36.84
CA SER A 24 11.84 -22.91 -36.28
C SER A 24 10.71 -21.94 -35.89
N ALA A 25 9.69 -21.76 -36.71
CA ALA A 25 8.53 -20.90 -36.39
C ALA A 25 7.75 -21.44 -35.18
N LYS A 26 7.56 -22.75 -35.05
CA LYS A 26 6.91 -23.35 -33.85
C LYS A 26 7.76 -23.20 -32.59
N ALA A 27 9.07 -23.32 -32.68
CA ALA A 27 9.98 -23.17 -31.56
C ALA A 27 10.00 -21.69 -31.07
N GLN A 28 10.05 -20.75 -32.00
CA GLN A 28 9.99 -19.30 -31.68
C GLN A 28 8.65 -18.94 -31.04
N SER A 29 7.53 -19.38 -31.59
CA SER A 29 6.20 -19.17 -31.01
C SER A 29 6.07 -19.73 -29.60
N LYS A 30 6.65 -20.93 -29.32
CA LYS A 30 6.65 -21.51 -27.97
C LYS A 30 7.46 -20.65 -27.00
N SER A 31 8.65 -20.19 -27.39
CA SER A 31 9.49 -19.31 -26.57
C SER A 31 8.79 -17.99 -26.23
N GLU A 32 8.10 -17.37 -27.20
CA GLU A 32 7.33 -16.16 -26.99
C GLU A 32 6.16 -16.39 -26.02
N ILE A 33 5.42 -17.48 -26.18
CA ILE A 33 4.33 -17.87 -25.28
C ILE A 33 4.85 -18.07 -23.84
N ASP A 34 5.96 -18.77 -23.67
CA ASP A 34 6.54 -19.00 -22.34
C ASP A 34 7.04 -17.70 -21.71
N SER A 35 7.60 -16.78 -22.49
CA SER A 35 7.98 -15.43 -22.05
C SER A 35 6.76 -14.62 -21.60
N LEU A 36 5.69 -14.62 -22.37
CA LEU A 36 4.43 -13.93 -22.02
C LEU A 36 3.81 -14.52 -20.75
N LYS A 37 3.79 -15.84 -20.60
CA LYS A 37 3.31 -16.49 -19.38
C LYS A 37 4.10 -16.04 -18.15
N LYS A 38 5.42 -15.94 -18.26
CA LYS A 38 6.29 -15.47 -17.19
C LYS A 38 5.99 -14.01 -16.82
N ILE A 39 5.80 -13.15 -17.82
CA ILE A 39 5.43 -11.75 -17.60
C ILE A 39 4.07 -11.67 -16.88
N ILE A 40 3.05 -12.39 -17.37
CA ILE A 40 1.72 -12.43 -16.77
C ILE A 40 1.81 -12.91 -15.32
N SER A 41 2.51 -14.00 -15.04
CA SER A 41 2.65 -14.52 -13.68
C SER A 41 3.32 -13.51 -12.74
N THR A 42 4.34 -12.79 -13.23
CA THR A 42 5.03 -11.75 -12.46
C THR A 42 4.13 -10.55 -12.15
N LEU A 43 3.35 -10.09 -13.13
CA LEU A 43 2.40 -8.99 -12.94
C LEU A 43 1.29 -9.39 -11.98
N THR A 44 0.70 -10.57 -12.16
CA THR A 44 -0.34 -11.10 -11.25
C THR A 44 0.17 -11.23 -9.82
N ALA A 45 1.41 -11.71 -9.62
CA ALA A 45 1.99 -11.81 -8.28
C ALA A 45 2.16 -10.43 -7.62
N LYS A 46 2.52 -9.39 -8.39
CA LYS A 46 2.60 -8.01 -7.88
C LYS A 46 1.21 -7.48 -7.48
N ASP A 47 0.19 -7.73 -8.30
CA ASP A 47 -1.18 -7.27 -8.00
C ASP A 47 -1.74 -7.97 -6.74
N VAL A 48 -1.48 -9.27 -6.59
CA VAL A 48 -1.85 -10.01 -5.37
C VAL A 48 -1.15 -9.45 -4.13
N LEU A 49 0.12 -9.09 -4.24
CA LEU A 49 0.87 -8.48 -3.15
C LEU A 49 0.29 -7.11 -2.76
N VAL A 50 0.00 -6.25 -3.74
CA VAL A 50 -0.65 -4.96 -3.51
C VAL A 50 -2.00 -5.14 -2.83
N ALA A 51 -2.84 -6.05 -3.32
CA ALA A 51 -4.14 -6.34 -2.72
C ALA A 51 -4.01 -6.79 -1.25
N LYS A 52 -3.01 -7.63 -0.94
CA LYS A 52 -2.71 -8.04 0.43
C LYS A 52 -2.35 -6.84 1.32
N HIS A 53 -1.45 -5.96 0.86
CA HIS A 53 -1.06 -4.77 1.62
C HIS A 53 -2.25 -3.83 1.87
N LEU A 54 -3.10 -3.60 0.86
CA LEU A 54 -4.30 -2.77 1.01
C LEU A 54 -5.30 -3.37 1.99
N ASN A 55 -5.49 -4.69 2.00
CA ASN A 55 -6.34 -5.37 2.99
C ASN A 55 -5.75 -5.29 4.41
N THR A 56 -4.42 -5.37 4.54
CA THR A 56 -3.74 -5.14 5.82
C THR A 56 -3.96 -3.70 6.30
N PHE A 57 -3.92 -2.73 5.39
CA PHE A 57 -4.21 -1.32 5.69
C PHE A 57 -5.65 -1.12 6.18
N ASP A 58 -6.64 -1.73 5.51
CA ASP A 58 -8.05 -1.69 5.94
C ASP A 58 -8.19 -2.25 7.37
N THR A 59 -7.54 -3.38 7.65
CA THR A 59 -7.56 -4.00 8.99
C THR A 59 -6.89 -3.11 10.03
N LEU A 60 -5.77 -2.47 9.68
CA LEU A 60 -5.07 -1.53 10.53
C LEU A 60 -5.99 -0.39 10.95
N ASP A 61 -6.58 0.31 10.01
CA ASP A 61 -7.33 1.53 10.29
C ASP A 61 -8.71 1.26 10.90
N TYR A 62 -9.47 0.28 10.34
CA TYR A 62 -10.84 0.05 10.77
C TYR A 62 -10.95 -0.75 12.06
N THR A 63 -10.00 -1.66 12.30
CA THR A 63 -10.07 -2.60 13.42
C THR A 63 -9.02 -2.30 14.49
N ILE A 64 -7.77 -2.17 14.10
CA ILE A 64 -6.66 -2.07 15.06
C ILE A 64 -6.57 -0.67 15.64
N PHE A 65 -6.45 0.37 14.78
CA PHE A 65 -6.38 1.77 15.20
C PHE A 65 -7.69 2.22 15.83
N SER A 66 -8.80 2.13 15.10
CA SER A 66 -10.12 2.57 15.57
C SER A 66 -10.61 1.80 16.80
N GLY A 67 -10.20 0.55 16.96
CA GLY A 67 -10.46 -0.28 18.12
C GLY A 67 -9.43 -0.20 19.23
N GLN A 68 -8.41 0.68 19.10
CA GLN A 68 -7.33 0.86 20.07
C GLN A 68 -6.61 -0.46 20.43
N GLN A 69 -6.48 -1.37 19.47
CA GLN A 69 -5.84 -2.69 19.67
C GLN A 69 -4.31 -2.59 19.53
N TRP A 70 -3.69 -1.77 20.38
CA TRP A 70 -2.28 -1.37 20.29
C TRP A 70 -1.28 -2.54 20.19
N ALA A 71 -1.56 -3.65 20.86
CA ALA A 71 -0.72 -4.84 20.81
C ALA A 71 -0.64 -5.49 19.44
N ARG A 72 -1.59 -5.18 18.54
CA ARG A 72 -1.69 -5.78 17.20
C ARG A 72 -1.02 -4.95 16.08
N PHE A 73 -0.51 -3.77 16.39
CA PHE A 73 0.13 -2.93 15.37
C PHE A 73 1.31 -3.61 14.67
N HIS A 74 2.00 -4.52 15.33
CA HIS A 74 3.06 -5.34 14.74
C HIS A 74 2.59 -6.20 13.54
N GLU A 75 1.28 -6.41 13.36
CA GLU A 75 0.72 -7.14 12.22
C GLU A 75 0.86 -6.35 10.91
N SER A 76 1.02 -5.03 11.00
CA SER A 76 1.14 -4.11 9.86
C SER A 76 2.39 -3.25 9.85
N HIS A 77 3.11 -3.12 10.96
CA HIS A 77 4.25 -2.23 11.12
C HIS A 77 5.52 -2.98 11.54
N ALA A 78 6.64 -2.63 10.92
CA ALA A 78 7.96 -3.07 11.39
C ALA A 78 8.31 -2.43 12.74
N ASN A 79 9.15 -3.11 13.55
CA ASN A 79 9.57 -2.58 14.83
C ASN A 79 10.39 -1.27 14.71
N ASP A 80 11.09 -1.09 13.60
CA ASP A 80 11.93 0.07 13.27
C ASP A 80 11.28 1.03 12.26
N ILE A 81 9.95 0.96 12.11
CA ILE A 81 9.19 1.82 11.18
C ILE A 81 9.55 3.29 11.33
N LYS A 82 9.61 4.00 10.21
CA LYS A 82 9.68 5.47 10.16
C LYS A 82 8.34 6.04 9.78
N VAL A 83 7.85 6.98 10.58
CA VAL A 83 6.57 7.66 10.34
C VAL A 83 6.81 9.15 10.12
N TYR A 84 6.35 9.65 9.00
CA TYR A 84 6.45 11.06 8.59
C TYR A 84 5.11 11.74 8.84
N TRP A 85 5.09 12.69 9.76
CA TRP A 85 3.89 13.37 10.23
C TRP A 85 3.61 14.65 9.43
N PRO A 86 2.34 15.12 9.38
CA PRO A 86 1.96 16.29 8.58
C PRO A 86 2.58 17.62 9.02
N ASP A 87 3.11 17.70 10.23
CA ASP A 87 3.85 18.88 10.75
C ASP A 87 5.35 18.84 10.44
N GLY A 88 5.79 17.79 9.74
CA GLY A 88 7.17 17.61 9.31
C GLY A 88 8.08 16.87 10.29
N HIS A 89 7.61 16.51 11.50
CA HIS A 89 8.43 15.67 12.36
C HIS A 89 8.43 14.21 11.90
N VAL A 90 9.44 13.47 12.32
CA VAL A 90 9.61 12.04 11.99
C VAL A 90 9.73 11.24 13.27
N THR A 91 8.92 10.19 13.37
CA THR A 91 9.03 9.20 14.44
C THR A 91 9.77 7.98 13.94
N THR A 92 10.66 7.41 14.73
CA THR A 92 11.34 6.14 14.43
C THR A 92 11.04 5.13 15.52
N GLY A 93 10.62 3.94 15.09
CA GLY A 93 10.28 2.81 15.95
C GLY A 93 8.80 2.74 16.33
N LEU A 94 8.27 1.52 16.30
CA LEU A 94 6.86 1.24 16.56
C LEU A 94 6.42 1.70 17.97
N ALA A 95 7.24 1.52 18.98
CA ALA A 95 6.91 1.94 20.35
C ALA A 95 6.62 3.45 20.42
N LYS A 96 7.47 4.27 19.78
CA LYS A 96 7.30 5.73 19.74
C LYS A 96 6.09 6.14 18.92
N HIS A 97 5.88 5.50 17.77
CA HIS A 97 4.69 5.73 16.95
C HIS A 97 3.39 5.45 17.72
N LEU A 98 3.36 4.37 18.51
CA LEU A 98 2.22 4.05 19.37
C LEU A 98 1.96 5.10 20.45
N GLU A 99 3.00 5.69 21.04
CA GLU A 99 2.85 6.79 22.01
C GLU A 99 2.15 7.99 21.34
N ASP A 100 2.60 8.38 20.15
CA ASP A 100 2.07 9.54 19.43
C ASP A 100 0.60 9.32 19.02
N MET A 101 0.26 8.11 18.55
CA MET A 101 -1.14 7.78 18.25
C MET A 101 -2.03 7.75 19.49
N LYS A 102 -1.57 7.14 20.59
CA LYS A 102 -2.32 7.08 21.85
C LYS A 102 -2.61 8.49 22.41
N ALA A 103 -1.71 9.44 22.18
CA ALA A 103 -1.93 10.83 22.62
C ALA A 103 -3.20 11.43 22.02
N MET A 104 -3.57 11.05 20.79
CA MET A 104 -4.83 11.51 20.16
C MET A 104 -6.07 10.98 20.90
N PHE A 105 -6.05 9.73 21.33
CA PHE A 105 -7.16 9.11 22.05
C PHE A 105 -7.33 9.63 23.48
N VAL A 106 -6.34 10.33 24.03
CA VAL A 106 -6.45 10.97 25.34
C VAL A 106 -7.54 12.05 25.30
N TYR A 107 -7.58 12.89 24.28
CA TYR A 107 -8.52 14.00 24.18
C TYR A 107 -9.76 13.72 23.32
N ALA A 108 -9.65 12.76 22.40
CA ALA A 108 -10.73 12.34 21.51
C ALA A 108 -10.83 10.80 21.49
N PRO A 109 -11.37 10.18 22.56
CA PRO A 109 -11.35 8.72 22.74
C PRO A 109 -12.21 7.94 21.73
N ASP A 110 -13.09 8.62 20.99
CA ASP A 110 -13.94 8.06 19.93
C ASP A 110 -13.33 8.23 18.53
N THR A 111 -12.05 8.60 18.44
CA THR A 111 -11.31 8.72 17.19
C THR A 111 -11.36 7.42 16.40
N ARG A 112 -11.68 7.50 15.11
CA ARG A 112 -11.78 6.32 14.23
C ARG A 112 -11.65 6.67 12.76
N ILE A 113 -11.30 5.68 11.97
CA ILE A 113 -11.35 5.67 10.50
C ILE A 113 -12.27 4.53 10.09
N LYS A 114 -13.27 4.78 9.24
CA LYS A 114 -14.29 3.78 8.89
C LYS A 114 -14.12 3.20 7.50
N GLN A 115 -13.51 3.94 6.59
CA GLN A 115 -13.39 3.53 5.20
C GLN A 115 -12.26 4.26 4.49
N HIS A 116 -11.67 3.58 3.52
CA HIS A 116 -10.78 4.17 2.53
C HIS A 116 -11.55 4.40 1.23
N LEU A 117 -11.80 5.65 0.89
CA LEU A 117 -12.56 6.03 -0.30
C LEU A 117 -11.78 5.76 -1.59
N ILE A 118 -10.48 5.98 -1.55
CA ILE A 118 -9.56 5.71 -2.65
C ILE A 118 -8.42 4.88 -2.07
N LYS A 119 -8.09 3.79 -2.73
CA LYS A 119 -6.94 2.97 -2.38
C LYS A 119 -6.32 2.35 -3.62
N PHE A 120 -5.02 2.42 -3.72
CA PHE A 120 -4.25 1.83 -4.82
C PHE A 120 -2.82 1.52 -4.36
N GLY A 121 -2.07 0.81 -5.20
CA GLY A 121 -0.67 0.54 -4.94
C GLY A 121 0.08 0.06 -6.17
N ALA A 122 1.39 0.06 -6.07
CA ALA A 122 2.30 -0.45 -7.08
C ALA A 122 3.54 -1.07 -6.41
N GLY A 123 3.79 -2.34 -6.67
CA GLY A 123 4.92 -3.06 -6.06
C GLY A 123 4.82 -3.11 -4.53
N ASN A 124 5.76 -2.46 -3.86
CA ASN A 124 5.81 -2.38 -2.40
C ASN A 124 5.24 -1.07 -1.82
N GLN A 125 4.48 -0.32 -2.61
CA GLN A 125 3.90 0.95 -2.20
C GLN A 125 2.39 0.89 -2.24
N THR A 126 1.74 1.51 -1.24
CA THR A 126 0.29 1.69 -1.20
C THR A 126 -0.04 3.12 -0.84
N ALA A 127 -1.19 3.59 -1.33
CA ALA A 127 -1.78 4.85 -0.90
C ALA A 127 -3.26 4.64 -0.61
N VAL A 128 -3.73 5.20 0.49
CA VAL A 128 -5.14 5.18 0.89
C VAL A 128 -5.59 6.58 1.26
N THR A 129 -6.85 6.91 1.00
CA THR A 129 -7.50 8.10 1.53
C THR A 129 -8.62 7.71 2.47
N GLY A 130 -8.74 8.41 3.58
CA GLY A 130 -9.77 8.15 4.56
C GLY A 130 -10.31 9.44 5.18
N VAL A 131 -11.26 9.27 6.08
CA VAL A 131 -11.74 10.34 6.95
C VAL A 131 -11.56 9.89 8.39
N MET A 132 -10.68 10.56 9.11
CA MET A 132 -10.53 10.40 10.55
C MET A 132 -11.58 11.26 11.24
N GLU A 133 -12.43 10.66 12.06
CA GLU A 133 -13.49 11.36 12.78
C GLU A 133 -13.41 11.11 14.28
N GLY A 134 -13.87 12.05 15.05
CA GLY A 134 -13.93 11.96 16.51
C GLY A 134 -14.56 13.20 17.14
N THR A 135 -14.53 13.25 18.49
CA THR A 135 -15.10 14.34 19.28
C THR A 135 -14.10 14.79 20.33
N PHE A 136 -13.79 16.08 20.39
CA PHE A 136 -12.89 16.64 21.41
C PHE A 136 -13.63 16.75 22.75
N THR A 137 -13.55 15.70 23.58
CA THR A 137 -14.35 15.56 24.81
C THR A 137 -13.55 15.57 26.10
N LYS A 138 -12.20 15.48 26.03
CA LYS A 138 -11.35 15.49 27.23
C LYS A 138 -10.22 16.52 27.09
N PRO A 139 -9.63 16.99 28.20
CA PRO A 139 -8.52 17.94 28.15
C PRO A 139 -7.34 17.41 27.31
N MET A 140 -6.86 18.24 26.37
CA MET A 140 -5.72 17.92 25.52
C MET A 140 -4.43 18.40 26.19
N PRO A 141 -3.48 17.52 26.52
CA PRO A 141 -2.18 17.93 27.06
C PRO A 141 -1.38 18.69 26.00
N ILE A 142 -0.78 19.83 26.39
CA ILE A 142 0.10 20.64 25.52
C ILE A 142 1.49 20.85 26.12
N GLY A 143 1.88 19.98 27.06
CA GLY A 143 3.15 20.05 27.76
C GLY A 143 3.15 20.98 28.97
N ASN A 144 4.19 20.86 29.81
CA ASN A 144 4.40 21.69 30.99
C ASN A 144 3.19 21.76 31.95
N GLY A 145 2.43 20.66 32.06
CA GLY A 145 1.21 20.61 32.89
C GLY A 145 0.02 21.44 32.38
N LYS A 146 0.12 21.99 31.18
CA LYS A 146 -0.96 22.80 30.57
C LYS A 146 -1.86 21.91 29.72
N PHE A 147 -3.13 22.35 29.62
CA PHE A 147 -4.17 21.65 28.87
C PHE A 147 -5.04 22.66 28.09
N ILE A 148 -5.45 22.24 26.91
CA ILE A 148 -6.56 22.87 26.19
C ILE A 148 -7.84 22.17 26.66
N GLN A 149 -8.84 22.97 27.12
CA GLN A 149 -10.10 22.40 27.57
C GLN A 149 -10.94 21.89 26.40
N PRO A 150 -11.68 20.80 26.58
CA PRO A 150 -12.50 20.21 25.53
C PRO A 150 -13.61 21.19 25.10
N THR A 151 -13.88 21.22 23.81
CA THR A 151 -14.96 22.07 23.25
C THR A 151 -16.25 21.28 22.98
N GLY A 152 -16.21 19.96 23.04
CA GLY A 152 -17.30 19.06 22.62
C GLY A 152 -17.51 19.02 21.10
N LYS A 153 -16.70 19.72 20.32
CA LYS A 153 -16.83 19.74 18.85
C LYS A 153 -16.36 18.45 18.21
N LYS A 154 -17.08 18.06 17.17
CA LYS A 154 -16.73 16.93 16.31
C LYS A 154 -15.79 17.36 15.19
N TYR A 155 -14.94 16.46 14.76
CA TYR A 155 -14.14 16.64 13.58
C TYR A 155 -14.34 15.50 12.58
N LYS A 156 -14.21 15.83 11.29
CA LYS A 156 -14.11 14.90 10.15
C LYS A 156 -12.96 15.38 9.28
N LEU A 157 -11.82 14.79 9.48
CA LEU A 157 -10.56 15.21 8.87
C LEU A 157 -10.24 14.30 7.69
N PRO A 158 -10.31 14.80 6.45
CA PRO A 158 -9.79 14.08 5.30
C PRO A 158 -8.29 13.83 5.48
N MET A 159 -7.85 12.62 5.18
CA MET A 159 -6.46 12.23 5.30
C MET A 159 -6.04 11.34 4.14
N ALA A 160 -4.76 11.27 3.91
CA ALA A 160 -4.14 10.26 3.05
C ALA A 160 -2.94 9.66 3.77
N THR A 161 -2.70 8.38 3.54
CA THR A 161 -1.53 7.69 4.05
C THR A 161 -0.85 6.93 2.91
N VAL A 162 0.47 7.07 2.82
CA VAL A 162 1.31 6.30 1.90
C VAL A 162 2.17 5.34 2.73
N GLY A 163 2.08 4.05 2.43
CA GLY A 163 2.86 3.01 3.09
C GLY A 163 3.91 2.41 2.15
N ILE A 164 5.15 2.24 2.65
CA ILE A 164 6.21 1.49 2.00
C ILE A 164 6.36 0.16 2.74
N TRP A 165 6.24 -0.95 2.01
CA TRP A 165 6.15 -2.29 2.58
C TRP A 165 7.40 -3.12 2.31
N LYS A 166 7.76 -3.94 3.29
CA LYS A 166 8.79 -4.96 3.16
C LYS A 166 8.41 -6.16 4.01
N ASP A 167 8.53 -7.37 3.46
CA ASP A 167 8.25 -8.63 4.15
C ASP A 167 6.84 -8.69 4.80
N GLY A 168 5.87 -7.98 4.21
CA GLY A 168 4.47 -7.99 4.64
C GLY A 168 4.09 -6.94 5.67
N VAL A 169 5.02 -6.11 6.15
CA VAL A 169 4.79 -5.00 7.08
C VAL A 169 5.29 -3.68 6.50
N MET A 170 4.72 -2.56 6.95
CA MET A 170 5.21 -1.22 6.61
C MET A 170 6.52 -0.93 7.32
N ILE A 171 7.49 -0.44 6.57
CA ILE A 171 8.78 0.07 7.06
C ILE A 171 8.83 1.59 7.06
N GLU A 172 7.98 2.22 6.24
CA GLU A 172 7.77 3.67 6.24
C GLU A 172 6.27 3.97 6.08
N GLU A 173 5.81 4.99 6.79
CA GLU A 173 4.46 5.52 6.74
C GLU A 173 4.51 7.03 6.59
N HIS A 174 3.80 7.57 5.60
CA HIS A 174 3.70 9.01 5.37
C HIS A 174 2.26 9.44 5.56
N LEU A 175 2.03 10.30 6.55
CA LEU A 175 0.72 10.79 6.96
C LEU A 175 0.48 12.18 6.40
N PHE A 176 -0.70 12.40 5.82
CA PHE A 176 -1.09 13.66 5.22
C PHE A 176 -2.50 14.06 5.68
N TRP A 177 -2.60 15.18 6.35
CA TRP A 177 -3.83 15.91 6.64
C TRP A 177 -3.54 17.37 6.88
N ASP A 178 -4.57 18.21 6.84
CA ASP A 178 -4.45 19.64 7.16
C ASP A 178 -4.61 19.88 8.66
N ASN A 179 -3.52 20.22 9.33
CA ASN A 179 -3.50 20.50 10.77
C ASN A 179 -4.35 21.72 11.13
N GLN A 180 -4.41 22.76 10.28
CA GLN A 180 -5.22 23.93 10.54
C GLN A 180 -6.71 23.60 10.49
N THR A 181 -7.13 22.83 9.49
CA THR A 181 -8.51 22.31 9.40
C THR A 181 -8.85 21.46 10.61
N PHE A 182 -7.94 20.60 11.08
CA PHE A 182 -8.15 19.79 12.28
C PHE A 182 -8.39 20.67 13.52
N MET A 183 -7.50 21.63 13.77
CA MET A 183 -7.63 22.56 14.90
C MET A 183 -8.90 23.40 14.81
N ASN A 184 -9.26 23.90 13.63
CA ASN A 184 -10.48 24.68 13.40
C ASN A 184 -11.74 23.88 13.71
N GLN A 185 -11.81 22.63 13.25
CA GLN A 185 -12.94 21.74 13.51
C GLN A 185 -13.08 21.43 15.00
N MET A 186 -12.00 21.23 15.73
CA MET A 186 -11.99 21.06 17.17
C MET A 186 -12.32 22.38 17.94
N GLY A 187 -12.33 23.53 17.25
CA GLY A 187 -12.64 24.83 17.84
C GLY A 187 -11.51 25.46 18.64
N ILE A 188 -10.28 25.09 18.34
CA ILE A 188 -9.04 25.57 18.96
C ILE A 188 -8.08 26.22 17.93
N GLY A 189 -8.47 26.26 16.67
CA GLY A 189 -7.78 27.04 15.62
C GLY A 189 -7.93 28.55 15.90
N LYS A 190 -6.84 29.27 15.60
CA LYS A 190 -6.85 30.74 15.63
C LYS A 190 -7.21 31.31 14.26
#